data_48b0b3afbd046e2173db7bc1a9ad6ff0
#
_entry.id   48b0b3afbd046e2173db7bc1a9ad6ff0
#
_cell.length_a   1.000
_cell.length_b   1.000
_cell.length_c   1.000
_cell.angle_alpha   90.00
_cell.angle_beta   90.00
_cell.angle_gamma   90.00
#
_symmetry.space_group_name_H-M   'P 1'
#
loop_
_entity.id
_entity.type
_entity.pdbx_description
1 polymer ?
#
loop_
_entity_poly.entity_id
_entity_poly.type
_entity_poly.pdbx_seq_one_letter_code
_entity_poly.pdbx_strand_id
1 'polypeptide(L)'
;MGHNGAVPRTYTKHFSKTGPNHPRLEAASLAWLAQAEVSGGVRIAKVLEVSDTTLTLDYLPNGTPAPGAAEALGRALALTHAAGASHFGAPPPDWSGPGSIGMAPLSFVNIAPPQDPWGAFYYRERLAPYVVLANQRHALPADGTAVFAALGERLMAGQFDSPQPALASPVARIHGDLWAGNLLFGPPSDQAGWTGAVLIDPATHGGHAETDLAMLALFGAPQLARILAAYHEASPLADGWPDRVALHQLHPVLVHAYLFGGGYGGQAVSLAKRYL
;
A
#
# COMPACT_ATOMS: atom_id res chain seq x y z
N MET A 1 -22.88 -39.38 14.01
CA MET A 1 -22.51 -38.53 12.85
C MET A 1 -21.31 -37.73 13.27
N GLY A 2 -20.11 -38.18 12.89
CA GLY A 2 -18.85 -37.51 13.28
C GLY A 2 -18.64 -36.28 12.41
N HIS A 3 -18.62 -35.12 13.02
CA HIS A 3 -18.06 -33.93 12.40
C HIS A 3 -16.55 -34.14 12.28
N ASN A 4 -16.08 -34.51 11.09
CA ASN A 4 -14.67 -34.38 10.72
C ASN A 4 -14.38 -32.89 10.66
N GLY A 5 -14.05 -32.27 11.78
CA GLY A 5 -13.49 -30.94 11.83
C GLY A 5 -12.11 -30.97 11.17
N ALA A 6 -12.01 -30.62 9.89
CA ALA A 6 -10.73 -30.40 9.26
C ALA A 6 -9.99 -29.32 10.08
N VAL A 7 -8.79 -29.63 10.55
CA VAL A 7 -7.93 -28.64 11.23
C VAL A 7 -7.75 -27.47 10.27
N PRO A 8 -8.08 -26.23 10.67
CA PRO A 8 -7.89 -25.07 9.83
C PRO A 8 -6.42 -25.00 9.38
N ARG A 9 -6.18 -24.88 8.08
CA ARG A 9 -4.82 -24.66 7.57
C ARG A 9 -4.36 -23.28 8.00
N THR A 10 -3.12 -23.19 8.46
CA THR A 10 -2.50 -21.93 8.87
C THR A 10 -1.25 -21.67 8.05
N TYR A 11 -0.85 -20.40 7.97
CA TYR A 11 0.40 -19.96 7.39
C TYR A 11 1.19 -19.17 8.43
N THR A 12 2.41 -19.61 8.75
CA THR A 12 3.25 -18.95 9.75
C THR A 12 4.45 -18.28 9.09
N LYS A 13 4.59 -16.98 9.29
CA LYS A 13 5.76 -16.18 8.92
C LYS A 13 6.75 -16.13 10.09
N HIS A 14 8.03 -16.16 9.75
CA HIS A 14 9.13 -15.99 10.70
C HIS A 14 9.87 -14.67 10.43
N PHE A 15 10.12 -13.92 11.48
CA PHE A 15 10.77 -12.61 11.42
C PHE A 15 12.13 -12.65 12.12
N SER A 16 13.10 -11.92 11.56
CA SER A 16 14.38 -11.71 12.22
C SER A 16 14.21 -10.74 13.40
N LYS A 17 14.83 -11.02 14.52
CA LYS A 17 14.84 -10.10 15.67
C LYS A 17 15.54 -8.77 15.38
N THR A 18 16.38 -8.71 14.37
CA THR A 18 17.19 -7.54 13.99
C THR A 18 16.74 -6.91 12.67
N GLY A 19 15.70 -7.44 12.04
CA GLY A 19 15.15 -6.91 10.79
C GLY A 19 14.30 -5.64 11.00
N PRO A 20 14.07 -4.86 9.94
CA PRO A 20 13.22 -3.67 10.03
C PRO A 20 11.73 -4.02 10.17
N ASN A 21 11.30 -5.18 9.68
CA ASN A 21 9.94 -5.65 9.77
C ASN A 21 9.69 -6.36 11.11
N HIS A 22 8.48 -6.18 11.64
CA HIS A 22 8.12 -6.71 12.94
C HIS A 22 6.75 -7.40 12.89
N PRO A 23 6.58 -8.63 13.46
CA PRO A 23 5.32 -9.37 13.36
C PRO A 23 4.13 -8.61 13.99
N ARG A 24 4.37 -7.85 15.07
CA ARG A 24 3.32 -7.04 15.71
C ARG A 24 2.93 -5.83 14.87
N LEU A 25 3.84 -5.23 14.08
CA LEU A 25 3.50 -4.17 13.13
C LEU A 25 2.60 -4.72 12.03
N GLU A 26 2.95 -5.87 11.47
CA GLU A 26 2.12 -6.49 10.42
C GLU A 26 0.75 -6.89 10.97
N ALA A 27 0.70 -7.47 12.17
CA ALA A 27 -0.56 -7.80 12.85
C ALA A 27 -1.43 -6.55 13.09
N ALA A 28 -0.85 -5.44 13.56
CA ALA A 28 -1.55 -4.17 13.76
C ALA A 28 -2.06 -3.59 12.42
N SER A 29 -1.25 -3.67 11.36
CA SER A 29 -1.61 -3.23 10.02
C SER A 29 -2.78 -4.03 9.45
N LEU A 30 -2.74 -5.37 9.53
CA LEU A 30 -3.83 -6.26 9.11
C LEU A 30 -5.11 -5.97 9.92
N ALA A 31 -5.01 -5.83 11.24
CA ALA A 31 -6.15 -5.55 12.10
C ALA A 31 -6.78 -4.18 11.79
N TRP A 32 -5.96 -3.17 11.48
CA TRP A 32 -6.47 -1.85 11.12
C TRP A 32 -7.20 -1.86 9.77
N LEU A 33 -6.63 -2.51 8.75
CA LEU A 33 -7.30 -2.67 7.45
C LEU A 33 -8.61 -3.46 7.58
N ALA A 34 -8.63 -4.55 8.37
CA ALA A 34 -9.79 -5.41 8.55
C ALA A 34 -10.99 -4.67 9.18
N GLN A 35 -10.80 -3.55 9.86
CA GLN A 35 -11.91 -2.72 10.35
C GLN A 35 -12.84 -2.24 9.23
N ALA A 36 -12.33 -2.10 8.00
CA ALA A 36 -13.15 -1.70 6.85
C ALA A 36 -14.10 -2.81 6.35
N GLU A 37 -13.84 -4.08 6.69
CA GLU A 37 -14.65 -5.21 6.23
C GLU A 37 -16.13 -5.09 6.66
N VAL A 38 -16.39 -4.54 7.85
CA VAL A 38 -17.76 -4.33 8.36
C VAL A 38 -18.58 -3.38 7.49
N SER A 39 -17.91 -2.51 6.73
CA SER A 39 -18.53 -1.57 5.79
C SER A 39 -18.41 -2.03 4.32
N GLY A 40 -18.01 -3.29 4.08
CA GLY A 40 -17.86 -3.85 2.74
C GLY A 40 -16.46 -3.65 2.14
N GLY A 41 -15.47 -3.26 2.93
CA GLY A 41 -14.06 -3.21 2.51
C GLY A 41 -13.50 -4.57 2.10
N VAL A 42 -12.31 -4.57 1.52
CA VAL A 42 -11.65 -5.80 1.07
C VAL A 42 -11.35 -6.71 2.27
N ARG A 43 -11.56 -8.01 2.12
CA ARG A 43 -11.14 -8.99 3.12
C ARG A 43 -9.63 -8.95 3.32
N ILE A 44 -9.22 -9.04 4.56
CA ILE A 44 -7.82 -9.05 5.00
C ILE A 44 -7.48 -10.43 5.59
N ALA A 45 -6.25 -10.90 5.41
CA ALA A 45 -5.78 -12.13 6.04
C ALA A 45 -5.94 -12.03 7.57
N LYS A 46 -6.56 -13.06 8.16
CA LYS A 46 -6.87 -13.06 9.59
C LYS A 46 -5.65 -13.46 10.40
N VAL A 47 -5.27 -12.61 11.36
CA VAL A 47 -4.27 -12.94 12.38
C VAL A 47 -4.86 -13.95 13.36
N LEU A 48 -4.19 -15.09 13.52
CA LEU A 48 -4.55 -16.14 14.47
C LEU A 48 -3.67 -16.06 15.71
N GLU A 49 -2.37 -15.81 15.53
CA GLU A 49 -1.40 -15.70 16.61
C GLU A 49 -0.27 -14.77 16.22
N VAL A 50 0.27 -14.01 17.18
CA VAL A 50 1.45 -13.17 17.01
C VAL A 50 2.37 -13.28 18.22
N SER A 51 3.67 -13.44 17.93
CA SER A 51 4.76 -13.42 18.94
C SER A 51 5.78 -12.35 18.56
N ASP A 52 6.93 -12.32 19.23
CA ASP A 52 8.02 -11.39 18.89
C ASP A 52 8.77 -11.78 17.62
N THR A 53 8.60 -13.01 17.13
CA THR A 53 9.32 -13.53 15.96
C THR A 53 8.44 -14.27 14.97
N THR A 54 7.16 -14.44 15.26
CA THR A 54 6.23 -15.18 14.38
C THR A 54 4.90 -14.47 14.27
N LEU A 55 4.29 -14.61 13.09
CA LEU A 55 2.91 -14.23 12.81
C LEU A 55 2.23 -15.39 12.12
N THR A 56 1.17 -15.91 12.73
CA THR A 56 0.35 -16.98 12.16
C THR A 56 -0.96 -16.41 11.63
N LEU A 57 -1.22 -16.67 10.36
CA LEU A 57 -2.39 -16.21 9.63
C LEU A 57 -3.26 -17.41 9.24
N ASP A 58 -4.52 -17.18 8.92
CA ASP A 58 -5.34 -18.16 8.22
C ASP A 58 -4.70 -18.45 6.84
N TYR A 59 -4.72 -19.73 6.44
CA TYR A 59 -4.21 -20.14 5.14
C TYR A 59 -5.23 -19.80 4.06
N LEU A 60 -4.79 -19.02 3.09
CA LEU A 60 -5.60 -18.57 1.96
C LEU A 60 -5.01 -19.14 0.67
N PRO A 61 -5.71 -20.05 -0.01
CA PRO A 61 -5.26 -20.54 -1.30
C PRO A 61 -5.31 -19.40 -2.32
N ASN A 62 -4.22 -19.19 -3.05
CA ASN A 62 -4.23 -18.31 -4.20
C ASN A 62 -4.68 -19.09 -5.45
N GLY A 63 -5.58 -18.50 -6.22
CA GLY A 63 -6.18 -19.13 -7.40
C GLY A 63 -6.50 -18.14 -8.51
N THR A 64 -7.22 -18.61 -9.51
CA THR A 64 -7.70 -17.75 -10.59
C THR A 64 -8.88 -16.92 -10.10
N PRO A 65 -8.92 -15.60 -10.40
CA PRO A 65 -10.07 -14.77 -10.06
C PRO A 65 -11.37 -15.34 -10.60
N ALA A 66 -12.38 -15.48 -9.74
CA ALA A 66 -13.73 -15.81 -10.17
C ALA A 66 -14.32 -14.70 -11.04
N PRO A 67 -15.33 -14.98 -11.89
CA PRO A 67 -16.08 -13.95 -12.60
C PRO A 67 -16.61 -12.88 -11.63
N GLY A 68 -16.36 -11.61 -11.93
CA GLY A 68 -16.77 -10.48 -11.07
C GLY A 68 -15.87 -10.16 -9.88
N ALA A 69 -14.85 -10.98 -9.58
CA ALA A 69 -13.94 -10.74 -8.45
C ALA A 69 -13.15 -9.43 -8.60
N ALA A 70 -12.77 -9.06 -9.82
CA ALA A 70 -12.06 -7.81 -10.08
C ALA A 70 -12.92 -6.58 -9.79
N GLU A 71 -14.17 -6.57 -10.21
CA GLU A 71 -15.11 -5.49 -9.94
C GLU A 71 -15.48 -5.43 -8.47
N ALA A 72 -15.69 -6.58 -7.84
CA ALA A 72 -15.96 -6.65 -6.40
C ALA A 72 -14.76 -6.10 -5.60
N LEU A 73 -13.53 -6.46 -5.98
CA LEU A 73 -12.31 -5.92 -5.38
C LEU A 73 -12.23 -4.40 -5.55
N GLY A 74 -12.47 -3.87 -6.77
CA GLY A 74 -12.41 -2.43 -7.02
C GLY A 74 -13.35 -1.64 -6.12
N ARG A 75 -14.61 -2.07 -6.01
CA ARG A 75 -15.62 -1.44 -5.11
C ARG A 75 -15.24 -1.57 -3.65
N ALA A 76 -14.81 -2.74 -3.21
CA ALA A 76 -14.41 -2.97 -1.81
C ALA A 76 -13.14 -2.19 -1.43
N LEU A 77 -12.18 -2.02 -2.36
CA LEU A 77 -10.98 -1.22 -2.13
C LEU A 77 -11.33 0.27 -1.91
N ALA A 78 -12.33 0.79 -2.64
CA ALA A 78 -12.83 2.14 -2.41
C ALA A 78 -13.38 2.31 -0.98
N LEU A 79 -14.08 1.30 -0.44
CA LEU A 79 -14.59 1.31 0.94
C LEU A 79 -13.47 1.12 1.97
N THR A 80 -12.42 0.36 1.64
CA THR A 80 -11.23 0.25 2.50
C THR A 80 -10.52 1.60 2.63
N HIS A 81 -10.32 2.31 1.52
CA HIS A 81 -9.75 3.66 1.54
C HIS A 81 -10.63 4.66 2.29
N ALA A 82 -11.96 4.55 2.12
CA ALA A 82 -12.95 5.41 2.80
C ALA A 82 -12.96 5.25 4.33
N ALA A 83 -12.46 4.13 4.86
CA ALA A 83 -12.30 3.97 6.31
C ALA A 83 -11.35 4.99 6.93
N GLY A 84 -10.51 5.62 6.13
CA GLY A 84 -9.74 6.82 6.46
C GLY A 84 -8.64 6.63 7.49
N ALA A 85 -7.85 7.69 7.64
CA ALA A 85 -6.80 7.85 8.64
C ALA A 85 -6.81 9.29 9.17
N SER A 86 -6.13 9.54 10.30
CA SER A 86 -6.11 10.86 10.93
C SER A 86 -5.29 11.90 10.17
N HIS A 87 -4.22 11.46 9.51
CA HIS A 87 -3.32 12.33 8.74
C HIS A 87 -2.43 11.48 7.82
N PHE A 88 -1.75 12.11 6.86
CA PHE A 88 -0.76 11.45 6.02
C PHE A 88 0.39 10.91 6.87
N GLY A 89 0.78 9.66 6.63
CA GLY A 89 1.81 8.97 7.40
C GLY A 89 1.37 8.43 8.75
N ALA A 90 0.10 8.57 9.15
CA ALA A 90 -0.42 8.00 10.40
C ALA A 90 -0.18 6.49 10.46
N PRO A 91 0.43 5.97 11.53
CA PRO A 91 0.60 4.54 11.73
C PRO A 91 -0.73 3.84 12.07
N PRO A 92 -0.77 2.49 12.10
CA PRO A 92 -1.85 1.76 12.78
C PRO A 92 -2.03 2.26 14.23
N PRO A 93 -3.29 2.40 14.73
CA PRO A 93 -3.58 3.08 15.99
C PRO A 93 -2.80 2.60 17.21
N ASP A 94 -2.55 1.29 17.30
CA ASP A 94 -1.88 0.68 18.47
C ASP A 94 -0.38 0.43 18.23
N TRP A 95 0.21 1.12 17.24
CA TRP A 95 1.62 0.98 16.91
C TRP A 95 2.39 2.30 17.13
N SER A 96 3.45 2.24 17.94
CA SER A 96 4.34 3.37 18.24
C SER A 96 5.80 3.14 17.81
N GLY A 97 6.10 1.97 17.23
CA GLY A 97 7.43 1.62 16.76
C GLY A 97 7.75 2.15 15.35
N PRO A 98 8.94 1.82 14.83
CA PRO A 98 9.30 2.16 13.46
C PRO A 98 8.43 1.43 12.45
N GLY A 99 8.21 2.02 11.28
CA GLY A 99 7.52 1.40 10.16
C GLY A 99 8.45 0.61 9.25
N SER A 100 7.86 -0.29 8.46
CA SER A 100 8.56 -1.01 7.40
C SER A 100 7.66 -1.24 6.19
N ILE A 101 8.31 -1.35 5.02
CA ILE A 101 7.73 -1.84 3.78
C ILE A 101 8.64 -2.96 3.26
N GLY A 102 8.18 -4.21 3.37
CA GLY A 102 9.05 -5.37 3.19
C GLY A 102 10.27 -5.28 4.12
N MET A 103 11.47 -5.34 3.55
CA MET A 103 12.74 -5.23 4.26
C MET A 103 13.32 -3.81 4.29
N ALA A 104 12.54 -2.79 3.97
CA ALA A 104 12.96 -1.40 3.95
C ALA A 104 12.27 -0.59 5.07
N PRO A 105 12.92 0.45 5.64
CA PRO A 105 12.31 1.29 6.65
C PRO A 105 11.19 2.14 6.04
N LEU A 106 10.08 2.32 6.76
CA LEU A 106 8.99 3.22 6.39
C LEU A 106 8.81 4.26 7.49
N SER A 107 8.87 5.54 7.13
CA SER A 107 8.64 6.62 8.08
C SER A 107 7.16 6.73 8.44
N PHE A 108 6.85 6.75 9.74
CA PHE A 108 5.53 7.12 10.26
C PHE A 108 5.56 8.54 10.82
N VAL A 109 4.44 9.24 10.65
CA VAL A 109 4.22 10.55 11.25
C VAL A 109 3.35 10.34 12.49
N ASN A 110 3.95 10.41 13.67
CA ASN A 110 3.25 10.11 14.94
C ASN A 110 2.42 11.28 15.48
N ILE A 111 2.66 12.49 14.99
CA ILE A 111 1.94 13.70 15.38
C ILE A 111 1.42 14.35 14.09
N ALA A 112 0.11 14.56 14.01
CA ALA A 112 -0.51 15.21 12.86
C ALA A 112 0.08 16.62 12.68
N PRO A 113 0.80 16.89 11.58
CA PRO A 113 1.25 18.26 11.29
C PRO A 113 0.04 19.12 10.97
N PRO A 114 0.01 20.39 11.40
CA PRO A 114 -1.04 21.31 11.00
C PRO A 114 -1.02 21.44 9.48
N GLN A 115 -2.12 21.05 8.80
CA GLN A 115 -2.36 21.31 7.36
C GLN A 115 -1.19 20.90 6.43
N ASP A 116 -0.61 19.72 6.61
CA ASP A 116 0.42 19.24 5.70
C ASP A 116 -0.22 18.70 4.40
N PRO A 117 0.01 19.35 3.23
CA PRO A 117 -0.52 18.85 1.97
C PRO A 117 0.16 17.54 1.58
N TRP A 118 -0.52 16.72 0.74
CA TRP A 118 0.00 15.42 0.36
C TRP A 118 1.39 15.49 -0.28
N GLY A 119 1.63 16.43 -1.19
CA GLY A 119 2.91 16.55 -1.89
C GLY A 119 4.07 16.78 -0.93
N ALA A 120 3.87 17.63 0.10
CA ALA A 120 4.89 17.91 1.11
C ALA A 120 5.20 16.66 1.95
N PHE A 121 4.16 15.97 2.43
CA PHE A 121 4.30 14.67 3.10
C PHE A 121 5.03 13.67 2.21
N TYR A 122 4.57 13.51 0.95
CA TYR A 122 5.10 12.53 0.02
C TYR A 122 6.60 12.74 -0.25
N TYR A 123 7.02 13.99 -0.45
CA TYR A 123 8.44 14.27 -0.62
C TYR A 123 9.24 13.99 0.65
N ARG A 124 8.85 14.55 1.80
CA ARG A 124 9.63 14.45 3.04
C ARG A 124 9.72 13.05 3.60
N GLU A 125 8.60 12.31 3.55
CA GLU A 125 8.49 11.02 4.25
C GLU A 125 8.61 9.80 3.31
N ARG A 126 8.48 9.99 2.01
CA ARG A 126 8.48 8.89 1.04
C ARG A 126 9.62 8.99 0.02
N LEU A 127 9.92 10.16 -0.53
CA LEU A 127 10.94 10.27 -1.59
C LEU A 127 12.32 10.61 -1.04
N ALA A 128 12.46 11.72 -0.28
CA ALA A 128 13.76 12.20 0.18
C ALA A 128 14.55 11.16 1.00
N PRO A 129 13.95 10.42 1.96
CA PRO A 129 14.68 9.38 2.69
C PRO A 129 15.23 8.29 1.76
N TYR A 130 14.44 7.87 0.77
CA TYR A 130 14.86 6.81 -0.15
C TYR A 130 15.87 7.28 -1.19
N VAL A 131 15.86 8.56 -1.58
CA VAL A 131 16.95 9.15 -2.38
C VAL A 131 18.28 9.04 -1.64
N VAL A 132 18.29 9.34 -0.33
CA VAL A 132 19.48 9.18 0.51
C VAL A 132 19.91 7.70 0.59
N LEU A 133 18.98 6.80 0.91
CA LEU A 133 19.26 5.37 1.05
C LEU A 133 19.76 4.74 -0.27
N ALA A 134 19.13 5.08 -1.40
CA ALA A 134 19.55 4.59 -2.72
C ALA A 134 20.92 5.14 -3.13
N ASN A 135 21.25 6.40 -2.80
CA ASN A 135 22.57 6.98 -3.03
C ASN A 135 23.66 6.27 -2.21
N GLN A 136 23.40 5.96 -0.94
CA GLN A 136 24.33 5.20 -0.08
C GLN A 136 24.67 3.83 -0.68
N ARG A 137 23.78 3.27 -1.50
CA ARG A 137 23.97 2.01 -2.21
C ARG A 137 24.43 2.18 -3.65
N HIS A 138 24.75 3.40 -4.07
CA HIS A 138 25.13 3.73 -5.47
C HIS A 138 24.07 3.25 -6.49
N ALA A 139 22.79 3.25 -6.11
CA ALA A 139 21.70 2.77 -6.93
C ALA A 139 21.05 3.86 -7.79
N LEU A 140 21.38 5.14 -7.58
CA LEU A 140 20.88 6.24 -8.41
C LEU A 140 21.91 6.70 -9.45
N PRO A 141 21.47 7.17 -10.65
CA PRO A 141 22.29 7.91 -11.58
C PRO A 141 22.88 9.19 -10.97
N ALA A 142 23.95 9.71 -11.55
CA ALA A 142 24.66 10.87 -11.01
C ALA A 142 23.80 12.14 -10.88
N ASP A 143 22.81 12.32 -11.76
CA ASP A 143 21.85 13.44 -11.71
C ASP A 143 20.63 13.17 -10.81
N GLY A 144 20.49 11.95 -10.27
CA GLY A 144 19.31 11.52 -9.54
C GLY A 144 18.96 12.43 -8.35
N THR A 145 19.95 12.79 -7.53
CA THR A 145 19.72 13.69 -6.38
C THR A 145 19.18 15.05 -6.81
N ALA A 146 19.75 15.64 -7.87
CA ALA A 146 19.31 16.94 -8.36
C ALA A 146 17.88 16.88 -8.95
N VAL A 147 17.56 15.81 -9.68
CA VAL A 147 16.21 15.57 -10.22
C VAL A 147 15.18 15.47 -9.11
N PHE A 148 15.45 14.69 -8.07
CA PHE A 148 14.51 14.56 -6.94
C PHE A 148 14.44 15.82 -6.08
N ALA A 149 15.51 16.61 -5.97
CA ALA A 149 15.46 17.90 -5.29
C ALA A 149 14.53 18.89 -6.03
N ALA A 150 14.69 19.01 -7.36
CA ALA A 150 13.82 19.87 -8.18
C ALA A 150 12.35 19.42 -8.14
N LEU A 151 12.09 18.10 -8.20
CA LEU A 151 10.74 17.58 -8.01
C LEU A 151 10.20 17.89 -6.61
N GLY A 152 11.06 17.80 -5.59
CA GLY A 152 10.71 18.09 -4.20
C GLY A 152 10.22 19.54 -4.02
N GLU A 153 10.86 20.52 -4.66
CA GLU A 153 10.42 21.93 -4.63
C GLU A 153 8.99 22.05 -5.17
N ARG A 154 8.66 21.37 -6.27
CA ARG A 154 7.33 21.40 -6.88
C ARG A 154 6.27 20.69 -6.01
N LEU A 155 6.63 19.54 -5.41
CA LEU A 155 5.77 18.83 -4.47
C LEU A 155 5.50 19.66 -3.21
N MET A 156 6.54 20.26 -2.64
CA MET A 156 6.42 21.14 -1.47
C MET A 156 5.58 22.38 -1.75
N ALA A 157 5.56 22.85 -3.00
CA ALA A 157 4.70 23.96 -3.46
C ALA A 157 3.26 23.53 -3.77
N GLY A 158 2.89 22.24 -3.57
CA GLY A 158 1.55 21.71 -3.79
C GLY A 158 1.13 21.59 -5.25
N GLN A 159 2.07 21.63 -6.21
CA GLN A 159 1.73 21.63 -7.64
C GLN A 159 1.04 20.35 -8.12
N PHE A 160 1.16 19.26 -7.37
CA PHE A 160 0.60 17.95 -7.70
C PHE A 160 -0.45 17.48 -6.70
N ASP A 161 -0.83 18.35 -5.76
CA ASP A 161 -1.89 18.00 -4.81
C ASP A 161 -3.22 17.83 -5.55
N SER A 162 -3.92 16.77 -5.19
CA SER A 162 -5.24 16.46 -5.76
C SER A 162 -6.17 15.97 -4.67
N PRO A 163 -7.49 16.14 -4.85
CA PRO A 163 -8.46 15.58 -3.91
C PRO A 163 -8.34 14.05 -3.86
N GLN A 164 -8.63 13.48 -2.70
CA GLN A 164 -8.88 12.06 -2.59
C GLN A 164 -10.07 11.64 -3.48
N PRO A 165 -10.15 10.35 -3.88
CA PRO A 165 -11.36 9.82 -4.51
C PRO A 165 -12.60 10.08 -3.65
N ALA A 166 -13.76 10.25 -4.28
CA ALA A 166 -14.95 10.84 -3.69
C ALA A 166 -15.43 10.23 -2.36
N LEU A 167 -15.28 8.91 -2.17
CA LEU A 167 -15.65 8.25 -0.89
C LEU A 167 -14.54 8.31 0.15
N ALA A 168 -13.27 8.45 -0.25
CA ALA A 168 -12.19 8.51 0.71
C ALA A 168 -12.29 9.79 1.54
N SER A 169 -11.96 9.71 2.82
CA SER A 169 -11.87 10.87 3.70
C SER A 169 -10.68 11.74 3.27
N PRO A 170 -10.44 12.91 3.86
CA PRO A 170 -9.30 13.75 3.51
C PRO A 170 -7.97 12.99 3.46
N VAL A 171 -7.85 11.89 4.21
CA VAL A 171 -6.71 10.97 4.18
C VAL A 171 -7.24 9.54 4.12
N ALA A 172 -6.86 8.81 3.08
CA ALA A 172 -7.26 7.41 2.93
C ALA A 172 -6.48 6.49 3.88
N ARG A 173 -7.09 5.38 4.28
CA ARG A 173 -6.39 4.24 4.86
C ARG A 173 -5.91 3.36 3.72
N ILE A 174 -4.61 3.36 3.45
CA ILE A 174 -4.04 2.61 2.33
C ILE A 174 -3.38 1.31 2.81
N HIS A 175 -3.33 0.33 1.92
CA HIS A 175 -2.54 -0.88 2.11
C HIS A 175 -1.04 -0.56 2.16
N GLY A 176 -0.58 0.36 1.31
CA GLY A 176 0.77 0.90 1.28
C GLY A 176 1.80 0.06 0.53
N ASP A 177 1.50 -1.21 0.26
CA ASP A 177 2.31 -2.13 -0.57
C ASP A 177 1.40 -3.00 -1.45
N LEU A 178 0.42 -2.39 -2.14
CA LEU A 178 -0.61 -3.10 -2.89
C LEU A 178 -0.16 -3.44 -4.32
N TRP A 179 0.70 -4.42 -4.45
CA TRP A 179 1.04 -5.01 -5.75
C TRP A 179 0.39 -6.38 -5.93
N ALA A 180 0.47 -6.96 -7.14
CA ALA A 180 -0.19 -8.21 -7.46
C ALA A 180 0.17 -9.40 -6.54
N GLY A 181 1.38 -9.42 -5.96
CA GLY A 181 1.82 -10.46 -5.04
C GLY A 181 1.16 -10.40 -3.67
N ASN A 182 0.66 -9.24 -3.27
CA ASN A 182 -0.06 -9.03 -2.01
C ASN A 182 -1.58 -9.11 -2.16
N LEU A 183 -2.04 -9.55 -3.34
CA LEU A 183 -3.44 -9.76 -3.69
C LEU A 183 -3.67 -11.23 -4.02
N LEU A 184 -4.37 -11.94 -3.14
CA LEU A 184 -4.75 -13.34 -3.34
C LEU A 184 -6.19 -13.41 -3.86
N PHE A 185 -6.43 -14.27 -4.86
CA PHE A 185 -7.77 -14.60 -5.29
C PHE A 185 -8.17 -15.99 -4.76
N GLY A 186 -9.28 -16.04 -4.04
CA GLY A 186 -9.82 -17.29 -3.50
C GLY A 186 -11.01 -17.82 -4.30
N PRO A 187 -11.42 -19.07 -4.03
CA PRO A 187 -12.60 -19.65 -4.65
C PRO A 187 -13.87 -18.89 -4.24
N PRO A 188 -14.95 -18.99 -5.01
CA PRO A 188 -16.25 -18.46 -4.62
C PRO A 188 -16.65 -18.93 -3.22
N SER A 189 -17.24 -18.06 -2.43
CA SER A 189 -17.72 -18.37 -1.08
C SER A 189 -19.05 -17.66 -0.84
N ASP A 190 -19.96 -18.33 -0.11
CA ASP A 190 -21.24 -17.75 0.32
C ASP A 190 -21.11 -16.82 1.52
N GLN A 191 -19.87 -16.56 1.97
CA GLN A 191 -19.59 -15.68 3.09
C GLN A 191 -19.98 -14.24 2.71
N ALA A 192 -20.80 -13.58 3.53
CA ALA A 192 -21.21 -12.22 3.34
C ALA A 192 -19.98 -11.28 3.22
N GLY A 193 -19.98 -10.41 2.22
CA GLY A 193 -18.86 -9.49 1.94
C GLY A 193 -17.68 -10.15 1.20
N TRP A 194 -17.77 -11.43 0.80
CA TRP A 194 -16.70 -12.07 0.05
C TRP A 194 -16.57 -11.47 -1.36
N THR A 195 -15.46 -10.83 -1.61
CA THR A 195 -15.13 -10.21 -2.91
C THR A 195 -14.38 -11.14 -3.87
N GLY A 196 -14.04 -12.34 -3.42
CA GLY A 196 -13.14 -13.24 -4.16
C GLY A 196 -11.67 -12.86 -4.05
N ALA A 197 -11.33 -11.82 -3.27
CA ALA A 197 -9.98 -11.33 -3.09
C ALA A 197 -9.66 -11.12 -1.61
N VAL A 198 -8.38 -11.29 -1.25
CA VAL A 198 -7.85 -11.05 0.10
C VAL A 198 -6.53 -10.32 -0.01
N LEU A 199 -6.31 -9.33 0.86
CA LEU A 199 -5.04 -8.62 0.95
C LEU A 199 -4.17 -9.19 2.07
N ILE A 200 -2.86 -9.23 1.80
CA ILE A 200 -1.81 -9.73 2.71
C ILE A 200 -0.62 -8.75 2.71
N ASP A 201 0.28 -8.87 3.66
CA ASP A 201 1.59 -8.19 3.70
C ASP A 201 1.52 -6.67 3.58
N PRO A 202 0.69 -5.99 4.37
CA PRO A 202 0.51 -4.56 4.24
C PRO A 202 1.64 -3.74 4.87
N ALA A 203 1.87 -2.56 4.32
CA ALA A 203 2.62 -1.46 4.91
C ALA A 203 1.68 -0.29 5.25
N THR A 204 0.63 -0.58 6.01
CA THR A 204 -0.55 0.29 6.19
C THR A 204 -0.20 1.60 6.87
N HIS A 205 -0.71 2.69 6.30
CA HIS A 205 -0.61 4.03 6.87
C HIS A 205 -1.68 4.96 6.27
N GLY A 206 -1.82 6.15 6.84
CA GLY A 206 -2.58 7.22 6.22
C GLY A 206 -1.91 7.70 4.94
N GLY A 207 -2.61 7.66 3.80
CA GLY A 207 -2.04 7.99 2.50
C GLY A 207 -3.04 8.56 1.51
N HIS A 208 -2.60 8.73 0.27
CA HIS A 208 -3.47 9.04 -0.86
C HIS A 208 -3.91 7.72 -1.52
N ALA A 209 -5.20 7.55 -1.75
CA ALA A 209 -5.76 6.33 -2.32
C ALA A 209 -5.15 5.96 -3.70
N GLU A 210 -4.80 6.96 -4.51
CA GLU A 210 -4.13 6.74 -5.79
C GLU A 210 -2.79 6.01 -5.66
N THR A 211 -2.15 6.02 -4.47
CA THR A 211 -0.89 5.29 -4.23
C THR A 211 -1.08 3.78 -4.38
N ASP A 212 -2.12 3.21 -3.78
CA ASP A 212 -2.42 1.78 -3.92
C ASP A 212 -2.83 1.42 -5.36
N LEU A 213 -3.61 2.28 -6.02
CA LEU A 213 -4.03 2.06 -7.41
C LEU A 213 -2.83 2.11 -8.37
N ALA A 214 -1.91 3.05 -8.17
CA ALA A 214 -0.68 3.14 -8.93
C ALA A 214 0.26 1.96 -8.68
N MET A 215 0.27 1.42 -7.46
CA MET A 215 1.06 0.23 -7.11
C MET A 215 0.53 -1.03 -7.79
N LEU A 216 -0.80 -1.21 -7.87
CA LEU A 216 -1.41 -2.30 -8.65
C LEU A 216 -1.00 -2.25 -10.12
N ALA A 217 -0.81 -1.05 -10.68
CA ALA A 217 -0.40 -0.85 -12.07
C ALA A 217 1.10 -1.08 -12.30
N LEU A 218 1.95 -0.92 -11.27
CA LEU A 218 3.40 -0.93 -11.40
C LEU A 218 3.95 -2.26 -11.93
N PHE A 219 3.43 -3.38 -11.41
CA PHE A 219 3.84 -4.73 -11.81
C PHE A 219 2.73 -5.51 -12.54
N GLY A 220 1.62 -4.87 -12.84
CA GLY A 220 0.51 -5.45 -13.58
C GLY A 220 -0.32 -6.42 -12.75
N ALA A 221 -1.39 -5.94 -12.10
CA ALA A 221 -2.35 -6.81 -11.44
C ALA A 221 -3.27 -7.51 -12.46
N PRO A 222 -3.69 -8.77 -12.20
CA PRO A 222 -4.70 -9.44 -13.03
C PRO A 222 -5.98 -8.61 -13.12
N GLN A 223 -6.51 -8.44 -14.33
CA GLN A 223 -7.74 -7.69 -14.61
C GLN A 223 -7.72 -6.23 -14.10
N LEU A 224 -6.55 -5.59 -14.06
CA LEU A 224 -6.34 -4.24 -13.53
C LEU A 224 -7.38 -3.22 -14.06
N ALA A 225 -7.63 -3.20 -15.36
CA ALA A 225 -8.58 -2.26 -15.96
C ALA A 225 -10.00 -2.39 -15.37
N ARG A 226 -10.43 -3.62 -15.05
CA ARG A 226 -11.74 -3.88 -14.42
C ARG A 226 -11.76 -3.45 -12.95
N ILE A 227 -10.65 -3.68 -12.22
CA ILE A 227 -10.50 -3.22 -10.83
C ILE A 227 -10.60 -1.69 -10.79
N LEU A 228 -9.84 -1.00 -11.64
CA LEU A 228 -9.80 0.47 -11.67
C LEU A 228 -11.16 1.07 -12.12
N ALA A 229 -11.82 0.48 -13.11
CA ALA A 229 -13.14 0.93 -13.55
C ALA A 229 -14.18 0.81 -12.42
N ALA A 230 -14.22 -0.33 -11.72
CA ALA A 230 -15.14 -0.55 -10.61
C ALA A 230 -14.81 0.31 -9.37
N TYR A 231 -13.53 0.58 -9.14
CA TYR A 231 -13.11 1.54 -8.13
C TYR A 231 -13.63 2.95 -8.46
N HIS A 232 -13.41 3.42 -9.70
CA HIS A 232 -13.84 4.73 -10.16
C HIS A 232 -15.38 4.88 -10.15
N GLU A 233 -16.10 3.82 -10.48
CA GLU A 233 -17.57 3.78 -10.39
C GLU A 233 -18.03 3.98 -8.93
N ALA A 234 -17.40 3.30 -7.97
CA ALA A 234 -17.77 3.39 -6.56
C ALA A 234 -17.27 4.69 -5.90
N SER A 235 -16.09 5.15 -6.27
CA SER A 235 -15.43 6.33 -5.71
C SER A 235 -14.68 7.07 -6.82
N PRO A 236 -15.33 8.04 -7.49
CA PRO A 236 -14.74 8.77 -8.59
C PRO A 236 -13.36 9.33 -8.25
N LEU A 237 -12.39 9.01 -9.10
CA LEU A 237 -11.03 9.53 -9.04
C LEU A 237 -11.01 10.98 -9.54
N ALA A 238 -10.17 11.80 -8.95
CA ALA A 238 -10.00 13.19 -9.36
C ALA A 238 -9.51 13.30 -10.82
N ASP A 239 -9.91 14.37 -11.50
CA ASP A 239 -9.47 14.64 -12.87
C ASP A 239 -7.93 14.61 -12.97
N GLY A 240 -7.43 14.09 -14.09
CA GLY A 240 -6.00 13.96 -14.35
C GLY A 240 -5.29 12.85 -13.54
N TRP A 241 -6.03 11.96 -12.83
CA TRP A 241 -5.42 10.86 -12.08
C TRP A 241 -4.48 9.95 -12.91
N PRO A 242 -4.74 9.68 -14.23
CA PRO A 242 -3.81 8.88 -15.03
C PRO A 242 -2.42 9.52 -15.16
N ASP A 243 -2.34 10.85 -15.16
CA ASP A 243 -1.08 11.58 -15.26
C ASP A 243 -0.30 11.54 -13.94
N ARG A 244 -0.97 11.27 -12.80
CA ARG A 244 -0.34 11.13 -11.49
C ARG A 244 0.11 9.70 -11.17
N VAL A 245 -0.28 8.69 -11.93
CA VAL A 245 0.11 7.28 -11.69
C VAL A 245 1.62 7.15 -11.54
N ALA A 246 2.39 7.72 -12.48
CA ALA A 246 3.86 7.62 -12.43
C ALA A 246 4.46 8.38 -11.22
N LEU A 247 3.81 9.45 -10.74
CA LEU A 247 4.21 10.17 -9.53
C LEU A 247 4.07 9.27 -8.28
N HIS A 248 2.91 8.63 -8.12
CA HIS A 248 2.67 7.71 -7.01
C HIS A 248 3.56 6.46 -7.05
N GLN A 249 4.05 6.06 -8.24
CA GLN A 249 4.98 4.95 -8.40
C GLN A 249 6.42 5.27 -7.99
N LEU A 250 6.80 6.53 -7.79
CA LEU A 250 8.17 6.92 -7.44
C LEU A 250 8.64 6.28 -6.13
N HIS A 251 7.81 6.29 -5.09
CA HIS A 251 8.19 5.69 -3.80
C HIS A 251 8.47 4.19 -3.92
N PRO A 252 7.56 3.33 -4.42
CA PRO A 252 7.86 1.91 -4.54
C PRO A 252 9.04 1.61 -5.47
N VAL A 253 9.26 2.40 -6.53
CA VAL A 253 10.44 2.22 -7.40
C VAL A 253 11.72 2.59 -6.67
N LEU A 254 11.73 3.64 -5.84
CA LEU A 254 12.87 3.98 -4.99
C LEU A 254 13.14 2.94 -3.90
N VAL A 255 12.08 2.36 -3.31
CA VAL A 255 12.21 1.21 -2.39
C VAL A 255 12.93 0.07 -3.07
N HIS A 256 12.55 -0.28 -4.31
CA HIS A 256 13.20 -1.31 -5.10
C HIS A 256 14.65 -0.95 -5.47
N ALA A 257 14.92 0.31 -5.79
CA ALA A 257 16.29 0.79 -6.02
C ALA A 257 17.18 0.58 -4.79
N TYR A 258 16.66 0.90 -3.60
CA TYR A 258 17.36 0.69 -2.33
C TYR A 258 17.60 -0.79 -2.03
N LEU A 259 16.57 -1.65 -2.19
CA LEU A 259 16.65 -3.07 -1.82
C LEU A 259 17.43 -3.91 -2.83
N PHE A 260 17.25 -3.65 -4.11
CA PHE A 260 17.71 -4.53 -5.18
C PHE A 260 18.70 -3.89 -6.16
N GLY A 261 18.83 -2.56 -6.15
CA GLY A 261 19.68 -1.83 -7.09
C GLY A 261 19.23 -2.00 -8.55
N GLY A 262 20.13 -2.42 -9.43
CA GLY A 262 19.83 -2.67 -10.85
C GLY A 262 19.31 -1.45 -11.60
N GLY A 263 18.30 -1.63 -12.47
CA GLY A 263 17.71 -0.56 -13.29
C GLY A 263 16.73 0.34 -12.57
N TYR A 264 16.31 0.02 -11.32
CA TYR A 264 15.25 0.75 -10.63
C TYR A 264 15.59 2.22 -10.35
N GLY A 265 16.85 2.53 -10.04
CA GLY A 265 17.26 3.92 -9.85
C GLY A 265 17.15 4.76 -11.12
N GLY A 266 17.54 4.20 -12.26
CA GLY A 266 17.33 4.83 -13.57
C GLY A 266 15.86 5.01 -13.90
N GLN A 267 15.03 4.00 -13.60
CA GLN A 267 13.59 4.08 -13.75
C GLN A 267 12.97 5.18 -12.88
N ALA A 268 13.36 5.28 -11.60
CA ALA A 268 12.88 6.31 -10.68
C ALA A 268 13.20 7.72 -11.21
N VAL A 269 14.44 7.95 -11.66
CA VAL A 269 14.85 9.24 -12.23
C VAL A 269 14.09 9.55 -13.54
N SER A 270 13.89 8.55 -14.40
CA SER A 270 13.11 8.72 -15.63
C SER A 270 11.64 9.09 -15.35
N LEU A 271 11.02 8.46 -14.36
CA LEU A 271 9.66 8.81 -13.93
C LEU A 271 9.60 10.23 -13.34
N ALA A 272 10.57 10.57 -12.46
CA ALA A 272 10.61 11.89 -11.82
C ALA A 272 10.76 13.03 -12.84
N LYS A 273 11.54 12.84 -13.90
CA LYS A 273 11.73 13.82 -14.98
C LYS A 273 10.45 14.21 -15.73
N ARG A 274 9.39 13.37 -15.66
CA ARG A 274 8.08 13.69 -16.27
C ARG A 274 7.38 14.85 -15.56
N TYR A 275 7.81 15.18 -14.35
CA TYR A 275 7.17 16.15 -13.48
C TYR A 275 8.05 17.40 -13.24
N LEU A 276 9.10 17.61 -14.06
CA LEU A 276 9.99 18.79 -14.04
C LEU A 276 9.71 19.78 -15.20
#